data_012e1400e20c99a0099bcff4a0123c41
#
_entry.id   012e1400e20c99a0099bcff4a0123c41
#
_cell.length_a   1.000
_cell.length_b   1.000
_cell.length_c   1.000
_cell.angle_alpha   90.00
_cell.angle_beta   90.00
_cell.angle_gamma   90.00
#
_symmetry.space_group_name_H-M   'P 1'
#
loop_
_entity.id
_entity.type
_entity.pdbx_description
1 polymer ?
#
loop_
_entity_poly.entity_id
_entity_poly.type
_entity_poly.pdbx_seq_one_letter_code
_entity_poly.pdbx_strand_id
1 'polypeptide(L)'
;VNKWQGKDAYETVSEYRNRVTEKTREAKIKEVKKQAEQEYIRNFQVLVNLYQMDLKPYDAENGVFLITSQVLGNIIVPVPRENNEARSFESNWSGMQFLNPVYFIENDHLALAQLTIVTPTGKSYKYDNAAALAYTETEVDVNFAPIDANMLANTNEGSRQRIEKQQVHLGTSDVDLNIPVAEVC
;
A
#
# COMPACT_ATOMS: atom_id res chain seq x y z
N VAL A 1 5.98 11.92 -11.91
CA VAL A 1 6.57 13.23 -11.52
C VAL A 1 7.45 13.78 -12.62
N ASN A 2 8.42 13.01 -13.14
CA ASN A 2 9.34 13.50 -14.19
C ASN A 2 8.63 14.03 -15.45
N LYS A 3 7.56 13.32 -15.91
CA LYS A 3 6.72 13.80 -17.02
C LYS A 3 6.01 15.11 -16.67
N TRP A 4 5.53 15.26 -15.44
CA TRP A 4 4.87 16.48 -14.98
C TRP A 4 5.85 17.66 -14.86
N GLN A 5 7.11 17.42 -14.54
CA GLN A 5 8.18 18.44 -14.51
C GLN A 5 8.58 18.95 -15.90
N GLY A 6 8.28 18.21 -16.96
CA GLY A 6 8.55 18.68 -18.32
C GLY A 6 7.74 19.92 -18.68
N LYS A 7 8.34 20.84 -19.43
CA LYS A 7 7.61 21.98 -20.00
C LYS A 7 6.73 21.50 -21.14
N ASP A 8 5.44 21.87 -21.11
CA ASP A 8 4.52 21.59 -22.20
C ASP A 8 4.85 22.48 -23.42
N ALA A 9 4.58 21.98 -24.63
CA ALA A 9 4.84 22.72 -25.87
C ALA A 9 4.02 24.01 -25.99
N TYR A 10 2.86 24.07 -25.34
CA TYR A 10 1.95 25.21 -25.34
C TYR A 10 2.08 26.09 -24.10
N GLU A 11 2.97 25.74 -23.17
CA GLU A 11 3.20 26.45 -21.93
C GLU A 11 4.27 27.55 -22.11
N THR A 12 4.00 28.76 -21.67
CA THR A 12 4.99 29.83 -21.63
C THR A 12 6.05 29.53 -20.53
N VAL A 13 7.22 30.19 -20.63
CA VAL A 13 8.27 30.04 -19.60
C VAL A 13 7.80 30.53 -18.24
N SER A 14 6.98 31.60 -18.21
CA SER A 14 6.44 32.14 -16.98
C SER A 14 5.47 31.17 -16.31
N GLU A 15 4.56 30.57 -17.08
CA GLU A 15 3.62 29.55 -16.59
C GLU A 15 4.38 28.34 -16.08
N TYR A 16 5.37 27.84 -16.82
CA TYR A 16 6.22 26.73 -16.41
C TYR A 16 6.90 27.00 -15.06
N ARG A 17 7.55 28.17 -14.90
CA ARG A 17 8.22 28.54 -13.63
C ARG A 17 7.26 28.66 -12.45
N ASN A 18 6.02 29.11 -12.71
CA ASN A 18 5.00 29.19 -11.68
C ASN A 18 4.44 27.82 -11.30
N ARG A 19 4.35 26.89 -12.26
CA ARG A 19 3.86 25.54 -12.05
C ARG A 19 4.89 24.63 -11.42
N VAL A 20 6.16 24.69 -11.84
CA VAL A 20 7.23 23.80 -11.39
C VAL A 20 8.16 24.54 -10.44
N THR A 21 7.78 24.52 -9.18
CA THR A 21 8.59 24.98 -8.04
C THR A 21 8.92 23.81 -7.14
N GLU A 22 9.89 23.93 -6.23
CA GLU A 22 10.18 22.85 -5.27
C GLU A 22 8.94 22.46 -4.45
N LYS A 23 8.21 23.44 -3.97
CA LYS A 23 6.96 23.21 -3.21
C LYS A 23 5.91 22.44 -4.02
N THR A 24 5.68 22.80 -5.27
CA THR A 24 4.70 22.10 -6.13
C THR A 24 5.20 20.72 -6.54
N ARG A 25 6.50 20.54 -6.67
CA ARG A 25 7.15 19.26 -6.92
C ARG A 25 6.95 18.29 -5.75
N GLU A 26 7.22 18.72 -4.52
CA GLU A 26 6.98 17.92 -3.30
C GLU A 26 5.51 17.51 -3.18
N ALA A 27 4.60 18.47 -3.38
CA ALA A 27 3.17 18.18 -3.37
C ALA A 27 2.77 17.15 -4.42
N LYS A 28 3.36 17.24 -5.65
CA LYS A 28 3.09 16.28 -6.73
C LYS A 28 3.68 14.90 -6.44
N ILE A 29 4.83 14.82 -5.80
CA ILE A 29 5.43 13.57 -5.32
C ILE A 29 4.49 12.90 -4.32
N LYS A 30 4.02 13.64 -3.31
CA LYS A 30 3.10 13.12 -2.28
C LYS A 30 1.79 12.62 -2.91
N GLU A 31 1.23 13.37 -3.87
CA GLU A 31 0.03 12.98 -4.60
C GLU A 31 0.22 11.66 -5.36
N VAL A 32 1.30 11.55 -6.14
CA VAL A 32 1.59 10.35 -6.95
C VAL A 32 1.88 9.14 -6.08
N LYS A 33 2.62 9.30 -4.97
CA LYS A 33 2.83 8.21 -3.99
C LYS A 33 1.50 7.71 -3.45
N LYS A 34 0.63 8.61 -3.01
CA LYS A 34 -0.70 8.25 -2.48
C LYS A 34 -1.56 7.54 -3.53
N GLN A 35 -1.54 8.00 -4.79
CA GLN A 35 -2.27 7.35 -5.87
C GLN A 35 -1.76 5.93 -6.14
N ALA A 36 -0.44 5.76 -6.19
CA ALA A 36 0.18 4.45 -6.39
C ALA A 36 -0.15 3.47 -5.26
N GLU A 37 -0.11 3.93 -4.01
CA GLU A 37 -0.49 3.16 -2.83
C GLU A 37 -1.97 2.72 -2.89
N GLN A 38 -2.87 3.65 -3.21
CA GLN A 38 -4.30 3.34 -3.34
C GLN A 38 -4.58 2.36 -4.48
N GLU A 39 -3.86 2.48 -5.59
CA GLU A 39 -3.97 1.55 -6.70
C GLU A 39 -3.46 0.16 -6.33
N TYR A 40 -2.33 0.09 -5.64
CA TYR A 40 -1.80 -1.16 -5.11
C TYR A 40 -2.80 -1.84 -4.18
N ILE A 41 -3.31 -1.13 -3.16
CA ILE A 41 -4.32 -1.65 -2.24
C ILE A 41 -5.55 -2.15 -3.01
N ARG A 42 -6.06 -1.38 -3.97
CA ARG A 42 -7.22 -1.77 -4.78
C ARG A 42 -6.98 -3.07 -5.55
N ASN A 43 -5.80 -3.24 -6.12
CA ASN A 43 -5.46 -4.42 -6.91
C ASN A 43 -5.28 -5.67 -6.04
N PHE A 44 -4.72 -5.51 -4.83
CA PHE A 44 -4.43 -6.64 -3.96
C PHE A 44 -5.57 -6.99 -3.00
N GLN A 45 -6.40 -6.04 -2.58
CA GLN A 45 -7.53 -6.33 -1.68
C GLN A 45 -8.54 -7.33 -2.27
N VAL A 46 -8.66 -7.41 -3.60
CA VAL A 46 -9.55 -8.38 -4.27
C VAL A 46 -9.06 -9.82 -4.12
N LEU A 47 -7.78 -10.02 -3.81
CA LEU A 47 -7.19 -11.33 -3.55
C LEU A 47 -7.40 -11.78 -2.10
N VAL A 48 -7.83 -10.87 -1.22
CA VAL A 48 -8.04 -11.16 0.19
C VAL A 48 -9.40 -11.80 0.39
N ASN A 49 -9.42 -13.06 0.79
CA ASN A 49 -10.63 -13.72 1.23
C ASN A 49 -10.67 -13.79 2.77
N LEU A 50 -11.38 -12.85 3.39
CA LEU A 50 -11.50 -12.78 4.85
C LEU A 50 -12.18 -14.02 5.46
N TYR A 51 -12.94 -14.78 4.66
CA TYR A 51 -13.57 -16.03 5.10
C TYR A 51 -12.64 -17.25 5.08
N GLN A 52 -11.43 -17.09 4.57
CA GLN A 52 -10.37 -18.12 4.58
C GLN A 52 -9.31 -17.88 5.65
N MET A 53 -9.63 -17.06 6.66
CA MET A 53 -8.75 -16.86 7.80
C MET A 53 -8.93 -18.00 8.83
N ASP A 54 -7.83 -18.43 9.42
CA ASP A 54 -7.81 -19.47 10.45
C ASP A 54 -7.83 -18.84 11.85
N LEU A 55 -8.80 -19.25 12.66
CA LEU A 55 -8.84 -18.92 14.07
C LEU A 55 -7.93 -19.87 14.85
N LYS A 56 -7.00 -19.33 15.63
CA LYS A 56 -6.15 -20.12 16.54
C LYS A 56 -6.80 -20.21 17.93
N PRO A 57 -6.35 -21.16 18.78
CA PRO A 57 -6.85 -21.29 20.13
C PRO A 57 -6.81 -19.97 20.91
N TYR A 58 -7.79 -19.79 21.79
CA TYR A 58 -7.89 -18.60 22.65
C TYR A 58 -6.72 -18.51 23.62
N ASP A 59 -6.06 -17.36 23.63
CA ASP A 59 -5.07 -17.01 24.65
C ASP A 59 -5.80 -16.40 25.86
N ALA A 60 -6.00 -17.24 26.89
CA ALA A 60 -6.74 -16.86 28.08
C ALA A 60 -5.96 -15.92 29.00
N GLU A 61 -4.61 -15.83 28.87
CA GLU A 61 -3.78 -14.95 29.67
C GLU A 61 -3.87 -13.52 29.15
N ASN A 62 -3.86 -13.36 27.83
CA ASN A 62 -3.93 -12.06 27.19
C ASN A 62 -5.35 -11.64 26.77
N GLY A 63 -6.33 -12.56 26.85
CA GLY A 63 -7.71 -12.26 26.49
C GLY A 63 -7.92 -12.03 24.99
N VAL A 64 -7.20 -12.77 24.15
CA VAL A 64 -7.18 -12.53 22.69
C VAL A 64 -7.34 -13.80 21.88
N PHE A 65 -7.84 -13.66 20.67
CA PHE A 65 -7.67 -14.64 19.61
C PHE A 65 -6.61 -14.18 18.61
N LEU A 66 -5.78 -15.10 18.19
CA LEU A 66 -4.93 -14.95 17.02
C LEU A 66 -5.67 -15.49 15.80
N ILE A 67 -5.85 -14.65 14.81
CA ILE A 67 -6.41 -15.01 13.50
C ILE A 67 -5.26 -14.94 12.50
N THR A 68 -5.07 -15.98 11.70
CA THR A 68 -4.00 -16.04 10.70
C THR A 68 -4.56 -15.99 9.30
N SER A 69 -3.93 -15.18 8.45
CA SER A 69 -4.23 -15.08 7.03
C SER A 69 -2.95 -15.24 6.22
N GLN A 70 -3.01 -15.96 5.11
CA GLN A 70 -1.86 -16.11 4.21
C GLN A 70 -1.44 -14.78 3.57
N VAL A 71 -2.37 -13.86 3.40
CA VAL A 71 -2.13 -12.56 2.75
C VAL A 71 -1.89 -11.45 3.78
N LEU A 72 -2.68 -11.44 4.86
CA LEU A 72 -2.66 -10.34 5.84
C LEU A 72 -1.78 -10.63 7.07
N GLY A 73 -1.22 -11.84 7.17
CA GLY A 73 -0.44 -12.26 8.32
C GLY A 73 -1.28 -12.50 9.57
N ASN A 74 -0.80 -12.03 10.70
CA ASN A 74 -1.38 -12.27 12.02
C ASN A 74 -2.24 -11.08 12.48
N ILE A 75 -3.48 -11.38 12.88
CA ILE A 75 -4.47 -10.41 13.35
C ILE A 75 -4.82 -10.79 14.79
N ILE A 76 -4.56 -9.91 15.75
CA ILE A 76 -4.83 -10.17 17.17
C ILE A 76 -6.11 -9.44 17.55
N VAL A 77 -7.14 -10.19 17.92
CA VAL A 77 -8.46 -9.65 18.26
C VAL A 77 -8.72 -9.83 19.75
N PRO A 78 -8.87 -8.74 20.52
CA PRO A 78 -9.24 -8.83 21.92
C PRO A 78 -10.69 -9.29 22.05
N VAL A 79 -10.89 -10.37 22.82
CA VAL A 79 -12.21 -10.92 23.12
C VAL A 79 -12.25 -11.24 24.61
N PRO A 80 -13.15 -10.63 25.40
CA PRO A 80 -13.24 -10.87 26.82
C PRO A 80 -13.53 -12.35 27.15
N ARG A 81 -12.95 -12.83 28.24
CA ARG A 81 -13.18 -14.18 28.74
C ARG A 81 -14.53 -14.31 29.46
N GLU A 82 -15.00 -13.19 30.03
CA GLU A 82 -16.21 -13.12 30.86
C GLU A 82 -17.45 -13.49 30.05
N ASN A 83 -18.49 -13.98 30.76
CA ASN A 83 -19.78 -14.30 30.17
C ASN A 83 -19.73 -15.29 28.99
N ASN A 84 -18.76 -16.19 28.97
CA ASN A 84 -18.54 -17.13 27.86
C ASN A 84 -18.34 -16.49 26.48
N GLU A 85 -17.92 -15.23 26.43
CA GLU A 85 -17.74 -14.52 25.16
C GLU A 85 -16.72 -15.19 24.24
N ALA A 86 -15.57 -15.58 24.78
CA ALA A 86 -14.53 -16.25 23.99
C ALA A 86 -15.04 -17.56 23.39
N ARG A 87 -15.77 -18.36 24.16
CA ARG A 87 -16.36 -19.61 23.66
C ARG A 87 -17.44 -19.35 22.60
N SER A 88 -18.26 -18.31 22.82
CA SER A 88 -19.26 -17.91 21.84
C SER A 88 -18.62 -17.39 20.56
N PHE A 89 -17.54 -16.64 20.67
CA PHE A 89 -16.76 -16.17 19.50
C PHE A 89 -16.23 -17.36 18.69
N GLU A 90 -15.55 -18.30 19.35
CA GLU A 90 -14.99 -19.50 18.71
C GLU A 90 -16.08 -20.37 18.05
N SER A 91 -17.17 -20.68 18.77
CA SER A 91 -18.24 -21.53 18.25
C SER A 91 -19.02 -20.92 17.07
N ASN A 92 -19.03 -19.61 16.95
CA ASN A 92 -19.70 -18.89 15.86
C ASN A 92 -18.75 -18.49 14.73
N TRP A 93 -17.46 -18.88 14.78
CA TRP A 93 -16.44 -18.41 13.83
C TRP A 93 -16.84 -18.58 12.35
N SER A 94 -17.37 -19.73 11.98
CA SER A 94 -17.80 -20.01 10.60
C SER A 94 -18.96 -19.12 10.10
N GLY A 95 -19.72 -18.52 11.02
CA GLY A 95 -20.82 -17.62 10.70
C GLY A 95 -20.52 -16.13 10.89
N MET A 96 -19.27 -15.78 11.18
CA MET A 96 -18.88 -14.39 11.36
C MET A 96 -18.98 -13.59 10.07
N GLN A 97 -19.33 -12.32 10.23
CA GLN A 97 -19.25 -11.32 9.16
C GLN A 97 -18.07 -10.40 9.39
N PHE A 98 -17.35 -10.10 8.32
CA PHE A 98 -16.18 -9.23 8.32
C PHE A 98 -16.53 -7.94 7.60
N LEU A 99 -16.60 -6.83 8.34
CA LEU A 99 -17.09 -5.54 7.85
C LEU A 99 -15.99 -4.46 7.94
N ASN A 100 -16.07 -3.52 7.01
CA ASN A 100 -15.24 -2.32 6.99
C ASN A 100 -13.73 -2.59 7.10
N PRO A 101 -13.15 -3.51 6.31
CA PRO A 101 -11.71 -3.70 6.31
C PRO A 101 -11.00 -2.45 5.79
N VAL A 102 -10.00 -2.00 6.53
CA VAL A 102 -9.08 -0.92 6.11
C VAL A 102 -7.71 -1.54 5.94
N TYR A 103 -7.17 -1.41 4.73
CA TYR A 103 -5.86 -1.96 4.38
C TYR A 103 -4.82 -0.85 4.28
N PHE A 104 -3.56 -1.21 4.50
CA PHE A 104 -2.41 -0.36 4.27
C PHE A 104 -1.25 -1.22 3.73
N ILE A 105 -0.15 -0.57 3.34
CA ILE A 105 1.05 -1.27 2.88
C ILE A 105 2.09 -1.19 3.98
N GLU A 106 2.61 -2.33 4.38
CA GLU A 106 3.69 -2.47 5.34
C GLU A 106 4.78 -3.37 4.75
N ASN A 107 6.00 -2.85 4.62
CA ASN A 107 7.14 -3.58 4.05
C ASN A 107 6.81 -4.28 2.72
N ASP A 108 6.19 -3.55 1.79
CA ASP A 108 5.74 -4.03 0.47
C ASP A 108 4.66 -5.14 0.51
N HIS A 109 4.04 -5.37 1.66
CA HIS A 109 2.94 -6.31 1.82
C HIS A 109 1.64 -5.61 2.19
N LEU A 110 0.52 -6.19 1.74
CA LEU A 110 -0.79 -5.75 2.18
C LEU A 110 -1.01 -6.17 3.63
N ALA A 111 -1.32 -5.22 4.49
CA ALA A 111 -1.65 -5.44 5.88
C ALA A 111 -3.03 -4.87 6.24
N LEU A 112 -3.58 -5.31 7.36
CA LEU A 112 -4.89 -4.87 7.84
C LEU A 112 -4.69 -3.84 8.96
N ALA A 113 -5.25 -2.65 8.79
CA ALA A 113 -5.27 -1.62 9.82
C ALA A 113 -6.50 -1.74 10.72
N GLN A 114 -7.66 -1.97 10.12
CA GLN A 114 -8.92 -2.05 10.86
C GLN A 114 -9.83 -3.14 10.28
N LEU A 115 -10.59 -3.80 11.16
CA LEU A 115 -11.62 -4.76 10.79
C LEU A 115 -12.69 -4.81 11.88
N THR A 116 -13.95 -4.88 11.49
CA THR A 116 -15.06 -5.19 12.40
C THR A 116 -15.54 -6.60 12.13
N ILE A 117 -15.51 -7.44 13.16
CA ILE A 117 -15.99 -8.82 13.13
C ILE A 117 -17.34 -8.86 13.85
N VAL A 118 -18.37 -9.31 13.17
CA VAL A 118 -19.75 -9.36 13.70
C VAL A 118 -20.21 -10.80 13.80
N THR A 119 -20.67 -11.20 15.00
CA THR A 119 -21.25 -12.53 15.23
C THR A 119 -22.62 -12.64 14.59
N PRO A 120 -23.15 -13.87 14.38
CA PRO A 120 -24.54 -14.08 13.95
C PRO A 120 -25.57 -13.49 14.89
N THR A 121 -25.21 -13.30 16.17
CA THR A 121 -26.08 -12.68 17.20
C THR A 121 -26.01 -11.15 17.22
N GLY A 122 -25.20 -10.53 16.32
CA GLY A 122 -25.07 -9.08 16.18
C GLY A 122 -24.02 -8.45 17.11
N LYS A 123 -23.28 -9.24 17.90
CA LYS A 123 -22.18 -8.70 18.71
C LYS A 123 -20.99 -8.39 17.81
N SER A 124 -20.35 -7.23 18.03
CA SER A 124 -19.21 -6.79 17.22
C SER A 124 -17.90 -6.71 18.01
N TYR A 125 -16.82 -7.12 17.38
CA TYR A 125 -15.46 -7.03 17.88
C TYR A 125 -14.63 -6.22 16.87
N LYS A 126 -13.77 -5.34 17.37
CA LYS A 126 -12.95 -4.48 16.52
C LYS A 126 -11.49 -4.90 16.61
N TYR A 127 -10.90 -5.13 15.47
CA TYR A 127 -9.46 -5.08 15.31
C TYR A 127 -9.08 -3.67 14.90
N ASP A 128 -8.13 -3.08 15.61
CA ASP A 128 -7.63 -1.74 15.33
C ASP A 128 -6.12 -1.71 15.52
N ASN A 129 -5.41 -1.54 14.44
CA ASN A 129 -3.97 -1.32 14.40
C ASN A 129 -3.68 0.09 13.86
N ALA A 130 -4.34 1.10 14.45
CA ALA A 130 -4.23 2.50 14.00
C ALA A 130 -2.79 3.02 14.08
N ALA A 131 -1.96 2.47 14.98
CA ALA A 131 -0.53 2.80 15.04
C ALA A 131 0.19 2.47 13.73
N ALA A 132 -0.24 1.45 13.00
CA ALA A 132 0.33 1.09 11.72
C ALA A 132 0.04 2.13 10.63
N LEU A 133 -1.11 2.80 10.67
CA LEU A 133 -1.45 3.86 9.70
C LEU A 133 -0.56 5.09 9.87
N ALA A 134 -0.03 5.34 11.05
CA ALA A 134 0.91 6.43 11.31
C ALA A 134 2.32 6.15 10.74
N TYR A 135 2.66 4.87 10.52
CA TYR A 135 3.94 4.45 9.96
C TYR A 135 4.01 4.55 8.43
N THR A 136 2.88 4.65 7.74
CA THR A 136 2.84 4.77 6.26
C THR A 136 3.33 6.13 5.75
N GLU A 137 3.61 7.09 6.62
CA GLU A 137 4.31 8.34 6.28
C GLU A 137 5.85 8.19 6.25
N THR A 138 6.39 6.99 6.44
CA THR A 138 7.83 6.77 6.30
C THR A 138 8.27 7.16 4.89
N GLU A 139 9.15 8.12 4.86
CA GLU A 139 9.79 8.65 3.65
C GLU A 139 10.41 7.49 2.85
N VAL A 140 9.68 6.98 1.89
CA VAL A 140 10.31 6.21 0.83
C VAL A 140 11.14 7.21 0.05
N ASP A 141 12.43 7.10 0.17
CA ASP A 141 13.40 7.96 -0.52
C ASP A 141 13.38 7.61 -2.03
N VAL A 142 12.34 8.09 -2.70
CA VAL A 142 12.22 7.92 -4.15
C VAL A 142 13.02 9.04 -4.77
N ASN A 143 14.15 8.68 -5.32
CA ASN A 143 15.07 9.61 -5.98
C ASN A 143 14.44 10.08 -7.30
N PHE A 144 13.66 11.16 -7.23
CA PHE A 144 13.18 11.85 -8.43
C PHE A 144 14.27 12.76 -8.98
N ALA A 145 14.38 12.81 -10.30
CA ALA A 145 15.32 13.72 -10.95
C ALA A 145 15.14 15.16 -10.44
N PRO A 146 16.22 15.87 -10.10
CA PRO A 146 16.12 17.26 -9.68
C PRO A 146 15.53 18.12 -10.79
N ILE A 147 14.97 19.27 -10.42
CA ILE A 147 14.51 20.26 -11.41
C ILE A 147 15.77 20.76 -12.13
N ASP A 148 15.85 20.53 -13.44
CA ASP A 148 16.99 20.95 -14.24
C ASP A 148 17.01 22.48 -14.37
N ALA A 149 17.94 23.12 -13.65
CA ALA A 149 18.14 24.57 -13.71
C ALA A 149 18.50 25.03 -15.13
N ASN A 150 19.10 24.17 -15.96
CA ASN A 150 19.44 24.50 -17.35
C ASN A 150 18.21 24.55 -18.24
N MET A 151 17.16 23.74 -17.96
CA MET A 151 15.88 23.88 -18.63
C MET A 151 15.20 25.21 -18.34
N LEU A 152 15.49 25.84 -17.21
CA LEU A 152 14.98 27.15 -16.83
C LEU A 152 15.80 28.28 -17.51
N ALA A 153 17.04 28.02 -17.92
CA ALA A 153 17.96 29.01 -18.49
C ALA A 153 17.96 29.01 -20.02
N ASN A 154 17.78 27.87 -20.68
CA ASN A 154 17.92 27.72 -22.12
C ASN A 154 16.57 27.83 -22.86
N THR A 155 16.09 29.05 -23.00
CA THR A 155 14.93 29.33 -23.89
C THR A 155 15.30 30.11 -25.16
N ASN A 156 16.59 30.15 -25.53
CA ASN A 156 17.01 30.95 -26.72
C ASN A 156 17.76 30.20 -27.82
N GLU A 157 17.80 28.86 -27.83
CA GLU A 157 18.32 28.21 -29.03
C GLU A 157 17.64 26.87 -29.28
N GLY A 158 17.02 26.77 -30.46
CA GLY A 158 16.47 25.55 -31.01
C GLY A 158 17.53 24.49 -31.21
N SER A 159 17.70 23.65 -30.23
CA SER A 159 18.45 22.42 -30.36
C SER A 159 17.60 21.25 -29.86
N ARG A 160 17.14 20.46 -30.81
CA ARG A 160 16.62 19.12 -30.54
C ARG A 160 17.76 18.26 -29.99
N GLN A 161 18.07 18.37 -28.72
CA GLN A 161 18.94 17.39 -28.07
C GLN A 161 18.10 16.14 -27.71
N ARG A 162 18.57 15.06 -28.28
CA ARG A 162 18.13 13.67 -28.07
C ARG A 162 18.22 13.38 -26.58
N ILE A 163 17.08 13.13 -25.95
CA ILE A 163 17.05 12.63 -24.58
C ILE A 163 17.62 11.22 -24.61
N GLU A 164 18.84 11.07 -24.16
CA GLU A 164 19.41 9.76 -23.84
C GLU A 164 18.58 9.14 -22.71
N LYS A 165 18.11 7.94 -22.95
CA LYS A 165 17.40 7.14 -21.94
C LYS A 165 18.33 6.89 -20.77
N GLN A 166 18.22 7.65 -19.70
CA GLN A 166 18.77 7.23 -18.42
C GLN A 166 18.00 5.99 -17.96
N GLN A 167 18.67 4.87 -18.00
CA GLN A 167 18.16 3.65 -17.36
C GLN A 167 18.06 3.89 -15.86
N VAL A 168 16.85 3.92 -15.37
CA VAL A 168 16.60 3.83 -13.93
C VAL A 168 17.02 2.43 -13.51
N HIS A 169 18.14 2.30 -12.84
CA HIS A 169 18.55 1.05 -12.20
C HIS A 169 17.65 0.87 -10.97
N LEU A 170 16.51 0.24 -11.16
CA LEU A 170 15.81 -0.42 -10.08
C LEU A 170 16.69 -1.61 -9.69
N GLY A 171 17.20 -1.61 -8.47
CA GLY A 171 17.94 -2.74 -7.93
C GLY A 171 17.09 -4.00 -8.04
N THR A 172 17.34 -4.79 -9.07
CA THR A 172 16.81 -6.13 -9.21
C THR A 172 17.60 -7.01 -8.27
N SER A 173 16.97 -7.45 -7.17
CA SER A 173 17.35 -8.71 -6.57
C SER A 173 17.07 -9.78 -7.64
N ASP A 174 18.13 -10.47 -8.05
CA ASP A 174 18.09 -11.60 -8.99
C ASP A 174 17.12 -12.67 -8.46
N VAL A 175 15.94 -12.74 -9.05
CA VAL A 175 15.10 -13.91 -8.95
C VAL A 175 15.31 -14.69 -10.24
N ASP A 176 16.19 -15.69 -10.17
CA ASP A 176 16.38 -16.70 -11.21
C ASP A 176 15.08 -17.51 -11.35
N LEU A 177 14.21 -17.11 -12.27
CA LEU A 177 13.06 -17.89 -12.70
C LEU A 177 13.51 -18.91 -13.77
N ASN A 178 14.09 -20.01 -13.29
CA ASN A 178 14.35 -21.17 -14.12
C ASN A 178 13.04 -21.94 -14.32
N ILE A 179 12.26 -21.61 -15.35
CA ILE A 179 11.08 -22.37 -15.75
C ILE A 179 11.53 -23.45 -16.73
N PRO A 180 11.44 -24.75 -16.40
CA PRO A 180 11.72 -25.78 -17.37
C PRO A 180 10.63 -25.83 -18.44
N VAL A 181 11.02 -25.69 -19.70
CA VAL A 181 10.15 -25.89 -20.84
C VAL A 181 9.84 -27.40 -20.92
N ALA A 182 8.60 -27.78 -20.68
CA ALA A 182 8.13 -29.12 -20.92
C ALA A 182 7.98 -29.32 -22.42
N GLU A 183 8.78 -30.19 -22.98
CA GLU A 183 8.60 -30.72 -24.33
C GLU A 183 7.30 -31.54 -24.35
N VAL A 184 6.39 -31.15 -25.24
CA VAL A 184 5.20 -31.94 -25.56
C VAL A 184 5.55 -32.82 -26.76
N CYS A 185 5.60 -34.11 -26.53
CA CYS A 185 5.50 -35.14 -27.59
C CYS A 185 4.04 -35.40 -27.92
#